data_fa272f1700b2a9b94e7496e12819b812
#
_entry.id   fa272f1700b2a9b94e7496e12819b812
#
_cell.length_a   1.000
_cell.length_b   1.000
_cell.length_c   1.000
_cell.angle_alpha   90.00
_cell.angle_beta   90.00
_cell.angle_gamma   90.00
#
_symmetry.space_group_name_H-M   'P 1'
#
loop_
_entity.id
_entity.type
_entity.pdbx_description
1 polymer ?
#
loop_
_entity_poly.entity_id
_entity_poly.type
_entity_poly.pdbx_seq_one_letter_code
_entity_poly.pdbx_strand_id
1 'polypeptide(L)'
;MKKIFLLVLLISISSCKTESKKDTIADANAQLEKDIEMYVNLWDVFLYKRDASVINSKNFTEDCIIVTANGDIVGIEATKAFYSNYLSGFTEIEWEIKETFGQGNKLIKHYNFKGKHTGDFFGIPASGNYLDLSGTTIVTMRDGKIAKEHDFFNMQTILDQLMKSTGDIVIDEQKSIN
;
A
#
# COMPACT_ATOMS: atom_id res chain seq x y z
N MET A 1 82.33 10.61 12.84
CA MET A 1 81.05 10.61 13.55
C MET A 1 79.98 10.74 12.51
N LYS A 2 79.31 9.62 12.08
CA LYS A 2 78.23 9.59 11.09
C LYS A 2 76.88 9.57 11.84
N LYS A 3 76.12 10.63 11.68
CA LYS A 3 74.74 10.69 12.22
C LYS A 3 73.80 10.02 11.24
N ILE A 4 73.19 8.89 11.65
CA ILE A 4 72.15 8.20 10.92
C ILE A 4 70.80 8.87 11.27
N PHE A 5 70.14 9.46 10.25
CA PHE A 5 68.79 10.04 10.38
C PHE A 5 67.76 8.94 10.11
N LEU A 6 67.07 8.50 11.14
CA LEU A 6 66.01 7.49 11.03
C LEU A 6 64.72 8.19 10.60
N LEU A 7 64.33 8.01 9.34
CA LEU A 7 63.07 8.53 8.81
C LEU A 7 61.93 7.57 9.19
N VAL A 8 61.11 7.95 10.19
CA VAL A 8 59.90 7.19 10.54
C VAL A 8 58.79 7.59 9.57
N LEU A 9 58.41 6.68 8.66
CA LEU A 9 57.29 6.84 7.74
C LEU A 9 55.98 6.50 8.48
N LEU A 10 55.19 7.50 8.84
CA LEU A 10 53.85 7.35 9.38
C LEU A 10 52.87 6.96 8.25
N ILE A 11 52.53 5.68 8.15
CA ILE A 11 51.47 5.19 7.28
C ILE A 11 50.16 5.42 8.02
N SER A 12 49.43 6.48 7.70
CA SER A 12 48.04 6.71 8.14
C SER A 12 47.11 5.84 7.30
N ILE A 13 46.65 4.72 7.86
CA ILE A 13 45.64 3.87 7.27
C ILE A 13 44.28 4.58 7.42
N SER A 14 43.81 5.20 6.32
CA SER A 14 42.45 5.69 6.19
C SER A 14 41.48 4.51 6.03
N SER A 15 41.14 3.83 7.15
CA SER A 15 40.16 2.76 7.19
C SER A 15 38.87 3.28 7.85
N CYS A 16 38.13 4.17 7.18
CA CYS A 16 36.94 4.75 7.77
C CYS A 16 35.79 5.04 6.79
N LYS A 17 35.64 4.29 5.70
CA LYS A 17 34.50 4.48 4.77
C LYS A 17 33.61 3.27 4.58
N THR A 18 34.01 2.08 4.98
CA THR A 18 33.24 0.85 4.67
C THR A 18 32.23 0.51 5.78
N GLU A 19 32.53 0.77 7.03
CA GLU A 19 31.62 0.52 8.16
C GLU A 19 30.42 1.46 8.13
N SER A 20 30.62 2.76 7.93
CA SER A 20 29.53 3.75 7.90
C SER A 20 28.51 3.51 6.77
N LYS A 21 28.91 2.91 5.65
CA LYS A 21 27.99 2.59 4.54
C LYS A 21 27.18 1.33 4.80
N LYS A 22 27.75 0.37 5.51
CA LYS A 22 27.07 -0.88 5.88
C LYS A 22 25.99 -0.60 6.96
N ASP A 23 26.30 0.27 7.92
CA ASP A 23 25.37 0.67 8.97
C ASP A 23 24.18 1.45 8.40
N THR A 24 24.43 2.38 7.46
CA THR A 24 23.36 3.12 6.78
C THR A 24 22.43 2.24 5.94
N ILE A 25 22.94 1.16 5.33
CA ILE A 25 22.11 0.22 4.58
C ILE A 25 21.28 -0.65 5.55
N ALA A 26 21.88 -1.08 6.66
CA ALA A 26 21.18 -1.85 7.68
C ALA A 26 20.04 -1.03 8.32
N ASP A 27 20.28 0.23 8.63
CA ASP A 27 19.27 1.15 9.18
C ASP A 27 18.13 1.41 8.18
N ALA A 28 18.46 1.59 6.89
CA ALA A 28 17.46 1.78 5.85
C ALA A 28 16.56 0.54 5.66
N ASN A 29 17.14 -0.66 5.73
CA ASN A 29 16.38 -1.91 5.66
C ASN A 29 15.49 -2.11 6.90
N ALA A 30 15.99 -1.80 8.09
CA ALA A 30 15.21 -1.87 9.32
C ALA A 30 14.05 -0.86 9.33
N GLN A 31 14.23 0.32 8.72
CA GLN A 31 13.13 1.28 8.56
C GLN A 31 12.10 0.76 7.56
N LEU A 32 12.53 0.21 6.44
CA LEU A 32 11.65 -0.38 5.43
C LEU A 32 10.76 -1.50 6.03
N GLU A 33 11.33 -2.39 6.85
CA GLU A 33 10.57 -3.44 7.53
C GLU A 33 9.49 -2.86 8.45
N LYS A 34 9.80 -1.83 9.23
CA LYS A 34 8.83 -1.13 10.08
C LYS A 34 7.71 -0.45 9.26
N ASP A 35 8.08 0.16 8.15
CA ASP A 35 7.13 0.81 7.25
C ASP A 35 6.16 -0.21 6.64
N ILE A 36 6.66 -1.39 6.23
CA ILE A 36 5.84 -2.51 5.73
C ILE A 36 4.89 -3.00 6.82
N GLU A 37 5.40 -3.27 8.03
CA GLU A 37 4.59 -3.75 9.15
C GLU A 37 3.48 -2.76 9.51
N MET A 38 3.81 -1.48 9.64
CA MET A 38 2.84 -0.42 9.89
C MET A 38 1.77 -0.36 8.80
N TYR A 39 2.19 -0.41 7.53
CA TYR A 39 1.31 -0.30 6.38
C TYR A 39 0.33 -1.48 6.28
N VAL A 40 0.81 -2.71 6.46
CA VAL A 40 -0.02 -3.92 6.47
C VAL A 40 -1.04 -3.87 7.61
N ASN A 41 -0.57 -3.60 8.83
CA ASN A 41 -1.46 -3.54 9.99
C ASN A 41 -2.52 -2.43 9.87
N LEU A 42 -2.18 -1.29 9.26
CA LEU A 42 -3.13 -0.19 9.05
C LEU A 42 -4.32 -0.65 8.20
N TRP A 43 -4.06 -1.30 7.05
CA TRP A 43 -5.12 -1.74 6.15
C TRP A 43 -5.93 -2.90 6.71
N ASP A 44 -5.31 -3.79 7.51
CA ASP A 44 -6.02 -4.84 8.23
C ASP A 44 -6.98 -4.25 9.26
N VAL A 45 -6.54 -3.25 10.04
CA VAL A 45 -7.42 -2.57 11.00
C VAL A 45 -8.53 -1.80 10.27
N PHE A 46 -8.21 -1.08 9.20
CA PHE A 46 -9.18 -0.31 8.43
C PHE A 46 -10.32 -1.20 7.91
N LEU A 47 -9.99 -2.32 7.27
CA LEU A 47 -10.99 -3.17 6.59
C LEU A 47 -11.65 -4.19 7.53
N TYR A 48 -10.88 -4.96 8.30
CA TYR A 48 -11.46 -5.99 9.17
C TYR A 48 -12.13 -5.43 10.41
N LYS A 49 -11.55 -4.39 11.03
CA LYS A 49 -12.17 -3.72 12.19
C LYS A 49 -13.10 -2.58 11.80
N ARG A 50 -13.16 -2.26 10.49
CA ARG A 50 -13.96 -1.17 9.93
C ARG A 50 -13.65 0.17 10.62
N ASP A 51 -12.38 0.39 10.94
CA ASP A 51 -11.94 1.55 11.73
C ASP A 51 -11.23 2.58 10.84
N ALA A 52 -11.99 3.57 10.38
CA ALA A 52 -11.46 4.69 9.60
C ALA A 52 -10.57 5.65 10.41
N SER A 53 -10.52 5.53 11.74
CA SER A 53 -9.72 6.41 12.59
C SER A 53 -8.21 6.18 12.43
N VAL A 54 -7.80 5.03 11.83
CA VAL A 54 -6.39 4.75 11.48
C VAL A 54 -5.85 5.68 10.40
N ILE A 55 -6.72 6.31 9.60
CA ILE A 55 -6.34 7.36 8.65
C ILE A 55 -6.26 8.68 9.42
N ASN A 56 -5.07 9.00 9.92
CA ASN A 56 -4.80 10.13 10.79
C ASN A 56 -3.32 10.59 10.68
N SER A 57 -2.96 11.69 11.35
CA SER A 57 -1.62 12.28 11.29
C SER A 57 -0.50 11.43 11.92
N LYS A 58 -0.84 10.34 12.62
CA LYS A 58 0.15 9.37 13.09
C LYS A 58 0.64 8.47 11.95
N ASN A 59 -0.25 8.11 11.04
CA ASN A 59 0.01 7.14 9.98
C ASN A 59 0.17 7.78 8.59
N PHE A 60 -0.38 8.98 8.38
CA PHE A 60 -0.28 9.72 7.12
C PHE A 60 0.40 11.07 7.34
N THR A 61 1.07 11.58 6.31
CA THR A 61 1.54 12.96 6.33
C THR A 61 0.37 13.91 6.10
N GLU A 62 0.44 15.14 6.62
CA GLU A 62 -0.65 16.13 6.48
C GLU A 62 -0.99 16.46 5.03
N ASP A 63 0.02 16.43 4.16
CA ASP A 63 -0.05 16.65 2.72
C ASP A 63 -0.10 15.35 1.92
N CYS A 64 -0.56 14.24 2.50
CA CYS A 64 -0.63 12.96 1.79
C CYS A 64 -1.48 13.06 0.52
N ILE A 65 -1.11 12.24 -0.47
CA ILE A 65 -1.73 12.27 -1.80
C ILE A 65 -2.20 10.86 -2.17
N ILE A 66 -3.47 10.71 -2.51
CA ILE A 66 -3.99 9.51 -3.16
C ILE A 66 -4.21 9.84 -4.64
N VAL A 67 -3.46 9.18 -5.50
CA VAL A 67 -3.55 9.37 -6.96
C VAL A 67 -4.72 8.56 -7.49
N THR A 68 -5.65 9.23 -8.15
CA THR A 68 -6.80 8.60 -8.79
C THR A 68 -6.93 9.02 -10.25
N ALA A 69 -7.69 8.25 -11.03
CA ALA A 69 -7.97 8.58 -12.44
C ALA A 69 -8.73 9.91 -12.60
N ASN A 70 -9.44 10.37 -11.57
CA ASN A 70 -10.25 11.59 -11.59
C ASN A 70 -9.54 12.80 -10.96
N GLY A 71 -8.25 12.68 -10.63
CA GLY A 71 -7.44 13.69 -9.96
C GLY A 71 -6.93 13.24 -8.61
N ASP A 72 -6.01 14.01 -8.08
CA ASP A 72 -5.36 13.71 -6.80
C ASP A 72 -6.25 14.12 -5.62
N ILE A 73 -6.34 13.27 -4.62
CA ILE A 73 -6.97 13.54 -3.33
C ILE A 73 -5.86 13.94 -2.36
N VAL A 74 -5.95 15.10 -1.76
CA VAL A 74 -4.88 15.69 -0.95
C VAL A 74 -5.32 15.89 0.48
N GLY A 75 -4.50 15.44 1.41
CA GLY A 75 -4.68 15.63 2.86
C GLY A 75 -5.47 14.51 3.53
N ILE A 76 -5.30 14.43 4.86
CA ILE A 76 -5.79 13.31 5.68
C ILE A 76 -7.31 13.19 5.64
N GLU A 77 -8.05 14.28 5.81
CA GLU A 77 -9.51 14.22 5.87
C GLU A 77 -10.13 13.79 4.54
N ALA A 78 -9.59 14.31 3.42
CA ALA A 78 -10.03 13.90 2.09
C ALA A 78 -9.69 12.43 1.81
N THR A 79 -8.50 11.96 2.21
CA THR A 79 -8.07 10.56 2.12
C THR A 79 -9.00 9.66 2.94
N LYS A 80 -9.31 10.05 4.17
CA LYS A 80 -10.23 9.31 5.04
C LYS A 80 -11.64 9.22 4.44
N ALA A 81 -12.17 10.32 3.92
CA ALA A 81 -13.46 10.36 3.25
C ALA A 81 -13.47 9.43 2.02
N PHE A 82 -12.42 9.46 1.20
CA PHE A 82 -12.27 8.62 0.01
C PHE A 82 -12.30 7.13 0.36
N TYR A 83 -11.44 6.67 1.26
CA TYR A 83 -11.40 5.25 1.63
C TYR A 83 -12.62 4.79 2.41
N SER A 84 -13.29 5.69 3.16
CA SER A 84 -14.52 5.34 3.87
C SER A 84 -15.64 4.85 2.96
N ASN A 85 -15.63 5.15 1.65
CA ASN A 85 -16.56 4.59 0.69
C ASN A 85 -16.49 3.05 0.62
N TYR A 86 -15.32 2.45 0.87
CA TYR A 86 -15.20 0.99 0.94
C TYR A 86 -15.94 0.43 2.16
N LEU A 87 -15.90 1.13 3.30
CA LEU A 87 -16.60 0.70 4.51
C LEU A 87 -18.10 0.91 4.41
N SER A 88 -18.56 2.00 3.81
CA SER A 88 -20.00 2.27 3.63
C SER A 88 -20.61 1.46 2.49
N GLY A 89 -19.86 1.23 1.41
CA GLY A 89 -20.34 0.53 0.21
C GLY A 89 -20.43 -0.98 0.37
N PHE A 90 -19.62 -1.58 1.24
CA PHE A 90 -19.48 -3.02 1.31
C PHE A 90 -19.67 -3.59 2.71
N THR A 91 -20.33 -4.77 2.76
CA THR A 91 -20.35 -5.70 3.90
C THR A 91 -19.70 -7.03 3.51
N GLU A 92 -19.56 -7.95 4.44
CA GLU A 92 -18.96 -9.27 4.21
C GLU A 92 -17.57 -9.14 3.57
N ILE A 93 -16.76 -8.18 4.06
CA ILE A 93 -15.45 -7.87 3.49
C ILE A 93 -14.48 -8.99 3.81
N GLU A 94 -13.85 -9.53 2.76
CA GLU A 94 -12.67 -10.37 2.81
C GLU A 94 -11.51 -9.56 2.21
N TRP A 95 -10.48 -9.36 2.98
CA TRP A 95 -9.30 -8.61 2.60
C TRP A 95 -8.06 -9.48 2.74
N GLU A 96 -7.22 -9.47 1.74
CA GLU A 96 -5.97 -10.22 1.78
C GLU A 96 -4.85 -9.44 1.10
N ILE A 97 -3.79 -9.14 1.85
CA ILE A 97 -2.55 -8.69 1.26
C ILE A 97 -1.77 -9.94 0.85
N LYS A 98 -1.64 -10.14 -0.46
CA LYS A 98 -0.94 -11.28 -1.06
C LYS A 98 0.57 -11.14 -0.88
N GLU A 99 1.07 -9.93 -1.07
CA GLU A 99 2.48 -9.64 -1.07
C GLU A 99 2.71 -8.16 -0.77
N THR A 100 3.73 -7.88 0.03
CA THR A 100 4.24 -6.51 0.24
C THR A 100 5.76 -6.56 0.26
N PHE A 101 6.38 -5.71 -0.53
CA PHE A 101 7.83 -5.54 -0.59
C PHE A 101 8.17 -4.09 -0.91
N GLY A 102 9.46 -3.73 -0.82
CA GLY A 102 9.85 -2.36 -1.10
C GLY A 102 11.35 -2.15 -1.23
N GLN A 103 11.71 -0.91 -1.52
CA GLN A 103 13.08 -0.45 -1.55
C GLN A 103 13.15 1.02 -1.17
N GLY A 104 14.03 1.36 -0.24
CA GLY A 104 14.14 2.73 0.28
C GLY A 104 12.83 3.17 0.91
N ASN A 105 12.25 4.24 0.38
CA ASN A 105 10.97 4.77 0.85
C ASN A 105 9.76 4.37 -0.02
N LYS A 106 9.91 3.35 -0.86
CA LYS A 106 8.82 2.84 -1.71
C LYS A 106 8.39 1.47 -1.27
N LEU A 107 7.07 1.28 -1.14
CA LEU A 107 6.44 -0.01 -0.94
C LEU A 107 5.56 -0.34 -2.13
N ILE A 108 5.40 -1.62 -2.39
CA ILE A 108 4.44 -2.17 -3.33
C ILE A 108 3.59 -3.17 -2.55
N LYS A 109 2.29 -3.01 -2.59
CA LYS A 109 1.30 -3.93 -2.03
C LYS A 109 0.53 -4.56 -3.18
N HIS A 110 0.47 -5.89 -3.23
CA HIS A 110 -0.47 -6.64 -4.04
C HIS A 110 -1.57 -7.20 -3.12
N TYR A 111 -2.83 -6.97 -3.47
CA TYR A 111 -3.95 -7.30 -2.59
C TYR A 111 -5.13 -7.88 -3.34
N ASN A 112 -6.01 -8.55 -2.58
CA ASN A 112 -7.34 -8.93 -3.01
C ASN A 112 -8.38 -8.34 -2.05
N PHE A 113 -9.42 -7.73 -2.60
CA PHE A 113 -10.57 -7.21 -1.88
C PHE A 113 -11.82 -7.92 -2.40
N LYS A 114 -12.60 -8.51 -1.49
CA LYS A 114 -13.93 -9.02 -1.78
C LYS A 114 -14.93 -8.38 -0.83
N GLY A 115 -16.15 -8.18 -1.30
CA GLY A 115 -17.21 -7.64 -0.47
C GLY A 115 -18.54 -7.64 -1.18
N LYS A 116 -19.62 -7.71 -0.41
CA LYS A 116 -20.98 -7.57 -0.91
C LYS A 116 -21.37 -6.10 -0.97
N HIS A 117 -21.78 -5.63 -2.13
CA HIS A 117 -22.14 -4.25 -2.38
C HIS A 117 -23.54 -3.95 -1.80
N THR A 118 -23.56 -3.37 -0.61
CA THR A 118 -24.80 -3.15 0.17
C THR A 118 -25.08 -1.67 0.48
N GLY A 119 -24.19 -0.76 0.11
CA GLY A 119 -24.35 0.68 0.24
C GLY A 119 -23.89 1.42 -1.03
N ASP A 120 -24.00 2.74 -1.04
CA ASP A 120 -23.45 3.53 -2.13
C ASP A 120 -21.92 3.41 -2.18
N PHE A 121 -21.37 3.19 -3.39
CA PHE A 121 -19.95 3.15 -3.63
C PHE A 121 -19.58 4.11 -4.75
N PHE A 122 -19.06 5.27 -4.39
CA PHE A 122 -18.73 6.36 -5.31
C PHE A 122 -19.88 6.73 -6.28
N GLY A 123 -21.10 6.80 -5.78
CA GLY A 123 -22.30 7.14 -6.56
C GLY A 123 -22.92 5.94 -7.28
N ILE A 124 -22.40 4.73 -7.14
CA ILE A 124 -23.02 3.51 -7.62
C ILE A 124 -23.94 3.00 -6.51
N PRO A 125 -25.29 2.98 -6.71
CA PRO A 125 -26.23 2.49 -5.71
C PRO A 125 -26.02 1.02 -5.39
N ALA A 126 -26.34 0.60 -4.17
CA ALA A 126 -26.24 -0.78 -3.71
C ALA A 126 -26.88 -1.76 -4.69
N SER A 127 -26.11 -2.70 -5.22
CA SER A 127 -26.59 -3.71 -6.17
C SER A 127 -26.89 -5.07 -5.54
N GLY A 128 -26.36 -5.34 -4.35
CA GLY A 128 -26.38 -6.66 -3.72
C GLY A 128 -25.39 -7.66 -4.31
N ASN A 129 -24.67 -7.28 -5.36
CA ASN A 129 -23.67 -8.13 -6.00
C ASN A 129 -22.37 -8.21 -5.17
N TYR A 130 -21.54 -9.19 -5.46
CA TYR A 130 -20.19 -9.31 -4.89
C TYR A 130 -19.17 -8.66 -5.82
N LEU A 131 -18.23 -7.93 -5.22
CA LEU A 131 -17.00 -7.50 -5.86
C LEU A 131 -15.88 -8.46 -5.46
N ASP A 132 -15.10 -8.92 -6.43
CA ASP A 132 -13.82 -9.61 -6.25
C ASP A 132 -12.78 -8.86 -7.09
N LEU A 133 -11.92 -8.09 -6.40
CA LEU A 133 -11.00 -7.16 -7.03
C LEU A 133 -9.57 -7.47 -6.60
N SER A 134 -8.69 -7.70 -7.56
CA SER A 134 -7.24 -7.71 -7.35
C SER A 134 -6.65 -6.37 -7.75
N GLY A 135 -5.72 -5.87 -6.95
CA GLY A 135 -5.06 -4.60 -7.21
C GLY A 135 -3.64 -4.54 -6.67
N THR A 136 -2.93 -3.51 -7.11
CA THR A 136 -1.58 -3.19 -6.65
C THR A 136 -1.52 -1.73 -6.26
N THR A 137 -0.91 -1.43 -5.11
CA THR A 137 -0.66 -0.05 -4.69
C THR A 137 0.83 0.23 -4.68
N ILE A 138 1.25 1.34 -5.26
CA ILE A 138 2.58 1.91 -5.07
C ILE A 138 2.48 2.98 -3.98
N VAL A 139 3.25 2.78 -2.90
CA VAL A 139 3.25 3.67 -1.73
C VAL A 139 4.57 4.43 -1.66
N THR A 140 4.52 5.68 -1.27
CA THR A 140 5.70 6.46 -0.88
C THR A 140 5.60 6.78 0.60
N MET A 141 6.61 6.35 1.34
CA MET A 141 6.76 6.68 2.76
C MET A 141 7.58 7.96 2.94
N ARG A 142 7.30 8.72 4.00
CA ARG A 142 8.09 9.85 4.46
C ARG A 142 8.03 9.91 5.98
N ASP A 143 9.17 9.79 6.62
CA ASP A 143 9.31 9.83 8.08
C ASP A 143 8.41 8.79 8.80
N GLY A 144 8.35 7.55 8.26
CA GLY A 144 7.53 6.47 8.81
C GLY A 144 6.01 6.64 8.60
N LYS A 145 5.59 7.55 7.71
CA LYS A 145 4.18 7.81 7.39
C LYS A 145 3.91 7.68 5.90
N ILE A 146 2.69 7.35 5.54
CA ILE A 146 2.22 7.30 4.17
C ILE A 146 2.13 8.73 3.63
N ALA A 147 2.94 9.05 2.61
CA ALA A 147 2.93 10.35 1.96
C ALA A 147 2.22 10.32 0.60
N LYS A 148 2.18 9.16 -0.06
CA LYS A 148 1.50 9.01 -1.33
C LYS A 148 1.09 7.56 -1.57
N GLU A 149 -0.09 7.35 -2.12
CA GLU A 149 -0.55 6.07 -2.64
C GLU A 149 -1.02 6.23 -4.08
N HIS A 150 -0.80 5.22 -4.88
CA HIS A 150 -1.34 5.11 -6.23
C HIS A 150 -1.81 3.68 -6.45
N ASP A 151 -3.13 3.50 -6.49
CA ASP A 151 -3.77 2.22 -6.67
C ASP A 151 -3.94 1.90 -8.16
N PHE A 152 -3.61 0.67 -8.53
CA PHE A 152 -3.76 0.12 -9.86
C PHE A 152 -4.71 -1.08 -9.82
N PHE A 153 -5.85 -0.95 -10.42
CA PHE A 153 -6.85 -2.00 -10.59
C PHE A 153 -7.66 -1.76 -11.86
N ASN A 154 -8.41 -2.77 -12.30
CA ASN A 154 -9.23 -2.64 -13.47
C ASN A 154 -10.61 -2.08 -13.09
N MET A 155 -10.88 -0.82 -13.43
CA MET A 155 -12.17 -0.17 -13.17
C MET A 155 -13.32 -0.88 -13.89
N GLN A 156 -13.10 -1.40 -15.11
CA GLN A 156 -14.13 -2.13 -15.84
C GLN A 156 -14.59 -3.38 -15.07
N THR A 157 -13.65 -4.09 -14.42
CA THR A 157 -13.98 -5.22 -13.55
C THR A 157 -14.93 -4.84 -12.43
N ILE A 158 -14.72 -3.66 -11.81
CA ILE A 158 -15.63 -3.14 -10.77
C ILE A 158 -17.02 -2.90 -11.34
N LEU A 159 -17.10 -2.17 -12.45
CA LEU A 159 -18.38 -1.83 -13.08
C LEU A 159 -19.14 -3.09 -13.54
N ASP A 160 -18.46 -4.01 -14.19
CA ASP A 160 -19.06 -5.26 -14.68
C ASP A 160 -19.62 -6.11 -13.54
N GLN A 161 -18.92 -6.18 -12.42
CA GLN A 161 -19.38 -6.97 -11.26
C GLN A 161 -20.50 -6.28 -10.51
N LEU A 162 -20.40 -4.96 -10.25
CA LEU A 162 -21.38 -4.24 -9.46
C LEU A 162 -22.69 -3.96 -10.24
N MET A 163 -22.60 -3.75 -11.57
CA MET A 163 -23.76 -3.41 -12.41
C MET A 163 -24.42 -4.64 -13.06
N LYS A 164 -23.92 -5.84 -12.77
CA LYS A 164 -24.53 -7.07 -13.28
C LYS A 164 -25.98 -7.16 -12.86
N SER A 165 -26.88 -7.36 -13.84
CA SER A 165 -28.28 -7.59 -13.54
C SER A 165 -28.44 -8.92 -12.79
N THR A 166 -29.17 -8.93 -11.68
CA THR A 166 -29.45 -10.16 -10.90
C THR A 166 -30.26 -11.21 -11.69
N GLY A 167 -30.56 -10.93 -12.97
CA GLY A 167 -31.26 -11.85 -13.87
C GLY A 167 -30.38 -12.61 -14.87
N ASP A 168 -29.10 -12.29 -14.96
CA ASP A 168 -28.17 -13.02 -15.84
C ASP A 168 -27.69 -14.31 -15.14
N ILE A 169 -28.55 -15.32 -15.17
CA ILE A 169 -28.15 -16.69 -14.83
C ILE A 169 -27.07 -17.09 -15.84
N VAL A 170 -25.83 -17.21 -15.38
CA VAL A 170 -24.74 -17.83 -16.16
C VAL A 170 -25.19 -19.24 -16.52
N ILE A 171 -25.55 -19.45 -17.78
CA ILE A 171 -25.60 -20.79 -18.35
C ILE A 171 -24.15 -21.26 -18.39
N ASP A 172 -23.80 -22.13 -17.45
CA ASP A 172 -22.51 -22.82 -17.39
C ASP A 172 -22.35 -23.68 -18.66
N GLU A 173 -21.71 -23.14 -19.69
CA GLU A 173 -21.34 -23.87 -20.90
C GLU A 173 -20.11 -24.76 -20.69
N GLN A 174 -20.05 -25.49 -19.59
CA GLN A 174 -19.10 -26.56 -19.41
C GLN A 174 -19.81 -27.94 -19.27
N LYS A 175 -20.65 -28.29 -20.25
CA LYS A 175 -21.11 -29.68 -20.37
C LYS A 175 -21.33 -30.04 -21.81
N SER A 176 -20.26 -30.32 -22.53
CA SER A 176 -20.25 -31.33 -23.60
C SER A 176 -18.94 -31.29 -24.37
N ILE A 177 -17.99 -32.09 -23.99
CA ILE A 177 -17.17 -32.83 -24.94
C ILE A 177 -16.91 -34.20 -24.30
N ASN A 178 -17.71 -35.17 -24.69
CA ASN A 178 -17.34 -36.58 -24.66
C ASN A 178 -16.34 -36.86 -25.76
#